data_d59f248da8e75f899fc422de663fffe9
#
_entry.id   d59f248da8e75f899fc422de663fffe9
#
_cell.length_a   1.000
_cell.length_b   1.000
_cell.length_c   1.000
_cell.angle_alpha   90.00
_cell.angle_beta   90.00
_cell.angle_gamma   90.00
#
_symmetry.space_group_name_H-M   'P 1'
#
loop_
_entity.id
_entity.type
_entity.pdbx_description
1 polymer ?
#
loop_
_entity_poly.entity_id
_entity_poly.type
_entity_poly.pdbx_seq_one_letter_code
_entity_poly.pdbx_strand_id
1 'polypeptide(L)'
;MKITIIKAFKGHTSSNQQSSIWVRLDDLTKLDLIVNLYKSIQSEYKIIVSDKYSVLDDNTISLSYVNLDCAVITLNSIERIINGENEILVRDQLKFKLSGYGEVGQNNAYFINDALELDIPYFKFSYNGYYFGTGIYKQAFSSTSTKNTSAIGLNLAKNKVQSANLLKQAGFPSPTHLQVSTLEEAIIATNNLGFPVVVKPVDRDNGDGVFANITSVEDLKSFFLESKEFSNNILIEKHQSGFGHRITVYENEVVSISKKLPFGVTGDGISTISQLLNSKMDPEIVSMVNSQNLRFDSIIEYGKFIPLRRKNNASAGGSTFGLSKDDVHPDNLKLAFEVAKLFNLDICGIDLIIDDIKNSWLETECIICDVNAVPQIGFDRVKNIFNPLFKNVSRIPIYLAIVKSLDNLNLDKLKRLTSANAHSTAQGVWVDDMLVSNRYENGFDSARSLIFNSNVKRGLVVMTEIGVKNFGLPLDKFDSVILCETELNEELNWILKGQNIININE
;
A
#
# COMPACT_ATOMS: atom_id res chain seq x y z
N MET A 1 -19.87 27.04 -18.66
CA MET A 1 -18.84 27.29 -17.65
C MET A 1 -17.47 27.05 -18.27
N LYS A 2 -16.48 27.91 -17.96
CA LYS A 2 -15.10 27.76 -18.46
C LYS A 2 -14.14 27.53 -17.28
N ILE A 3 -13.20 26.61 -17.47
CA ILE A 3 -12.13 26.30 -16.52
C ILE A 3 -10.81 26.69 -17.17
N THR A 4 -10.11 27.70 -16.62
CA THR A 4 -8.87 28.20 -17.21
C THR A 4 -7.70 27.92 -16.24
N ILE A 5 -6.71 27.14 -16.70
CA ILE A 5 -5.48 26.90 -15.94
C ILE A 5 -4.62 28.16 -16.04
N ILE A 6 -4.27 28.74 -14.88
CA ILE A 6 -3.44 29.93 -14.78
C ILE A 6 -1.97 29.52 -14.67
N LYS A 7 -1.66 28.62 -13.72
CA LYS A 7 -0.28 28.22 -13.42
C LYS A 7 -0.24 26.87 -12.73
N ALA A 8 0.81 26.09 -13.00
CA ALA A 8 1.09 24.85 -12.30
C ALA A 8 2.46 24.94 -11.63
N PHE A 9 2.58 24.43 -10.42
CA PHE A 9 3.79 24.47 -9.61
C PHE A 9 4.30 23.06 -9.36
N LYS A 10 5.61 22.85 -9.49
CA LYS A 10 6.29 21.60 -9.10
C LYS A 10 6.12 21.30 -7.60
N GLY A 11 5.95 22.34 -6.79
CA GLY A 11 5.78 22.31 -5.35
C GLY A 11 4.36 22.60 -4.90
N HIS A 12 4.24 22.88 -3.61
CA HIS A 12 2.99 23.19 -2.93
C HIS A 12 2.68 24.69 -2.99
N THR A 13 1.41 25.03 -2.90
CA THR A 13 0.95 26.41 -2.66
C THR A 13 -0.24 26.37 -1.70
N SER A 14 -0.41 27.43 -0.90
CA SER A 14 -1.61 27.58 -0.05
C SER A 14 -1.89 26.39 0.87
N SER A 15 -0.85 25.78 1.43
CA SER A 15 -0.93 24.59 2.31
C SER A 15 -1.54 23.34 1.68
N ASN A 16 -1.57 23.23 0.35
CA ASN A 16 -1.93 22.00 -0.33
C ASN A 16 -0.88 20.91 -0.04
N GLN A 17 -1.32 19.68 0.17
CA GLN A 17 -0.45 18.57 0.55
C GLN A 17 0.31 17.92 -0.62
N GLN A 18 0.08 18.38 -1.85
CA GLN A 18 0.71 17.90 -3.08
C GLN A 18 1.12 19.09 -3.95
N SER A 19 1.75 18.84 -5.10
CA SER A 19 1.99 19.87 -6.12
C SER A 19 0.70 20.59 -6.48
N SER A 20 0.77 21.86 -6.82
CA SER A 20 -0.41 22.73 -6.92
C SER A 20 -0.63 23.26 -8.34
N ILE A 21 -1.89 23.33 -8.75
CA ILE A 21 -2.35 23.96 -9.98
C ILE A 21 -3.37 25.05 -9.64
N TRP A 22 -3.15 26.25 -10.16
CA TRP A 22 -4.10 27.35 -10.04
C TRP A 22 -5.06 27.36 -11.21
N VAL A 23 -6.34 27.45 -10.90
CA VAL A 23 -7.43 27.36 -11.85
C VAL A 23 -8.39 28.53 -11.62
N ARG A 24 -8.75 29.22 -12.70
CA ARG A 24 -9.80 30.23 -12.71
C ARG A 24 -11.11 29.63 -13.19
N LEU A 25 -12.15 29.88 -12.43
CA LEU A 25 -13.54 29.47 -12.69
C LEU A 25 -14.38 30.70 -12.98
N ASP A 26 -15.22 30.67 -13.99
CA ASP A 26 -16.18 31.75 -14.26
C ASP A 26 -17.46 31.66 -13.38
N ASP A 27 -17.62 30.58 -12.65
CA ASP A 27 -18.73 30.34 -11.73
C ASP A 27 -18.31 29.48 -10.53
N LEU A 28 -18.09 30.09 -9.37
CA LEU A 28 -17.73 29.40 -8.12
C LEU A 28 -18.89 28.65 -7.46
N THR A 29 -20.13 28.84 -7.88
CA THR A 29 -21.27 28.11 -7.30
C THR A 29 -21.18 26.61 -7.53
N LYS A 30 -20.39 26.18 -8.52
CA LYS A 30 -20.12 24.76 -8.87
C LYS A 30 -18.83 24.19 -8.28
N LEU A 31 -18.19 24.89 -7.37
CA LEU A 31 -16.87 24.54 -6.86
C LEU A 31 -16.84 23.14 -6.22
N ASP A 32 -17.77 22.81 -5.34
CA ASP A 32 -17.83 21.50 -4.70
C ASP A 32 -18.06 20.38 -5.72
N LEU A 33 -18.87 20.62 -6.74
CA LEU A 33 -19.07 19.65 -7.83
C LEU A 33 -17.76 19.41 -8.61
N ILE A 34 -17.02 20.49 -8.91
CA ILE A 34 -15.74 20.41 -9.63
C ILE A 34 -14.72 19.62 -8.83
N VAL A 35 -14.55 19.92 -7.53
CA VAL A 35 -13.59 19.23 -6.64
C VAL A 35 -13.95 17.75 -6.50
N ASN A 36 -15.23 17.43 -6.30
CA ASN A 36 -15.70 16.06 -6.19
C ASN A 36 -15.49 15.27 -7.49
N LEU A 37 -15.80 15.84 -8.65
CA LEU A 37 -15.53 15.22 -9.95
C LEU A 37 -14.03 15.05 -10.20
N TYR A 38 -13.21 16.05 -9.83
CA TYR A 38 -11.77 16.01 -9.99
C TYR A 38 -11.15 14.83 -9.23
N LYS A 39 -11.50 14.67 -7.95
CA LYS A 39 -11.07 13.54 -7.13
C LYS A 39 -11.63 12.21 -7.64
N SER A 40 -12.94 12.14 -7.90
CA SER A 40 -13.63 10.92 -8.35
C SER A 40 -13.06 10.37 -9.65
N ILE A 41 -12.88 11.21 -10.66
CA ILE A 41 -12.33 10.80 -11.96
C ILE A 41 -10.90 10.25 -11.79
N GLN A 42 -10.03 10.93 -11.06
CA GLN A 42 -8.64 10.49 -10.90
C GLN A 42 -8.54 9.21 -10.06
N SER A 43 -9.34 9.07 -9.01
CA SER A 43 -9.33 7.88 -8.14
C SER A 43 -9.75 6.59 -8.86
N GLU A 44 -10.62 6.67 -9.88
CA GLU A 44 -10.95 5.51 -10.73
C GLU A 44 -9.71 4.87 -11.37
N TYR A 45 -8.69 5.69 -11.64
CA TYR A 45 -7.42 5.27 -12.24
C TYR A 45 -6.28 5.15 -11.22
N LYS A 46 -6.58 5.09 -9.91
CA LYS A 46 -5.61 5.04 -8.82
C LYS A 46 -4.65 6.24 -8.77
N ILE A 47 -5.07 7.38 -9.29
CA ILE A 47 -4.36 8.65 -9.16
C ILE A 47 -4.88 9.30 -7.87
N ILE A 48 -4.11 9.24 -6.80
CA ILE A 48 -4.55 9.67 -5.46
C ILE A 48 -4.25 11.15 -5.29
N VAL A 49 -5.26 11.98 -5.42
CA VAL A 49 -5.19 13.42 -5.17
C VAL A 49 -5.95 13.80 -3.91
N SER A 50 -5.42 14.82 -3.20
CA SER A 50 -6.10 15.42 -2.05
C SER A 50 -7.38 16.12 -2.52
N ASP A 51 -8.44 16.05 -1.73
CA ASP A 51 -9.66 16.84 -1.91
C ASP A 51 -9.56 18.24 -1.29
N LYS A 52 -8.45 18.53 -0.59
CA LYS A 52 -8.18 19.87 -0.06
C LYS A 52 -7.87 20.83 -1.20
N TYR A 53 -8.49 21.97 -1.14
CA TYR A 53 -8.27 23.09 -2.06
C TYR A 53 -8.22 24.41 -1.29
N SER A 54 -7.73 25.46 -1.94
CA SER A 54 -7.73 26.81 -1.38
C SER A 54 -8.36 27.78 -2.36
N VAL A 55 -9.28 28.61 -1.89
CA VAL A 55 -9.79 29.75 -2.65
C VAL A 55 -8.79 30.87 -2.50
N LEU A 56 -8.26 31.39 -3.62
CA LEU A 56 -7.24 32.43 -3.64
C LEU A 56 -7.88 33.83 -3.71
N ASP A 57 -8.82 33.98 -4.64
CA ASP A 57 -9.66 35.18 -4.83
C ASP A 57 -11.10 34.78 -5.22
N ASP A 58 -11.90 35.77 -5.69
CA ASP A 58 -13.32 35.59 -6.03
C ASP A 58 -13.58 34.59 -7.16
N ASN A 59 -12.59 34.19 -7.94
CA ASN A 59 -12.76 33.25 -9.07
C ASN A 59 -11.55 32.32 -9.30
N THR A 60 -10.55 32.35 -8.43
CA THR A 60 -9.32 31.54 -8.54
C THR A 60 -9.18 30.58 -7.37
N ILE A 61 -8.87 29.34 -7.69
CA ILE A 61 -8.64 28.27 -6.70
C ILE A 61 -7.29 27.60 -6.94
N SER A 62 -6.73 27.02 -5.87
CA SER A 62 -5.56 26.15 -5.92
C SER A 62 -5.99 24.73 -5.64
N LEU A 63 -5.74 23.83 -6.57
CA LEU A 63 -5.99 22.39 -6.46
C LEU A 63 -4.67 21.63 -6.33
N SER A 64 -4.72 20.47 -5.68
CA SER A 64 -3.61 19.53 -5.66
C SER A 64 -3.55 18.69 -6.93
N TYR A 65 -2.34 18.30 -7.37
CA TYR A 65 -2.17 17.32 -8.45
C TYR A 65 -0.95 16.42 -8.21
N VAL A 66 -0.95 15.23 -8.82
CA VAL A 66 0.17 14.28 -8.82
C VAL A 66 0.91 14.30 -10.16
N ASN A 67 0.17 14.33 -11.25
CA ASN A 67 0.69 14.44 -12.62
C ASN A 67 -0.06 15.56 -13.35
N LEU A 68 0.69 16.47 -13.97
CA LEU A 68 0.12 17.66 -14.59
C LEU A 68 -0.79 17.30 -15.80
N ASP A 69 -0.37 16.37 -16.65
CA ASP A 69 -1.17 15.96 -17.80
C ASP A 69 -2.51 15.37 -17.36
N CYS A 70 -2.48 14.55 -16.30
CA CYS A 70 -3.72 14.01 -15.73
C CYS A 70 -4.64 15.09 -15.18
N ALA A 71 -4.08 16.08 -14.48
CA ALA A 71 -4.85 17.21 -13.97
C ALA A 71 -5.51 18.01 -15.09
N VAL A 72 -4.77 18.32 -16.15
CA VAL A 72 -5.25 19.05 -17.33
C VAL A 72 -6.36 18.25 -18.05
N ILE A 73 -6.12 16.97 -18.32
CA ILE A 73 -7.10 16.08 -18.97
C ILE A 73 -8.38 16.01 -18.13
N THR A 74 -8.25 15.88 -16.83
CA THR A 74 -9.39 15.78 -15.90
C THR A 74 -10.18 17.08 -15.88
N LEU A 75 -9.53 18.25 -15.73
CA LEU A 75 -10.19 19.55 -15.70
C LEU A 75 -10.94 19.84 -16.99
N ASN A 76 -10.33 19.57 -18.16
CA ASN A 76 -10.99 19.71 -19.44
C ASN A 76 -12.22 18.79 -19.58
N SER A 77 -12.16 17.59 -19.01
CA SER A 77 -13.28 16.66 -19.03
C SER A 77 -14.41 17.10 -18.10
N ILE A 78 -14.07 17.66 -16.95
CA ILE A 78 -15.05 18.27 -16.01
C ILE A 78 -15.77 19.44 -16.69
N GLU A 79 -15.05 20.30 -17.41
CA GLU A 79 -15.66 21.40 -18.17
C GLU A 79 -16.71 20.90 -19.17
N ARG A 80 -16.42 19.81 -19.89
CA ARG A 80 -17.35 19.17 -20.83
C ARG A 80 -18.59 18.62 -20.11
N ILE A 81 -18.40 17.90 -18.99
CA ILE A 81 -19.52 17.34 -18.18
C ILE A 81 -20.44 18.47 -17.66
N ILE A 82 -19.85 19.53 -17.11
CA ILE A 82 -20.62 20.66 -16.55
C ILE A 82 -21.37 21.43 -17.65
N ASN A 83 -20.85 21.44 -18.88
CA ASN A 83 -21.50 22.04 -20.04
C ASN A 83 -22.51 21.12 -20.74
N GLY A 84 -22.86 19.98 -20.15
CA GLY A 84 -23.98 19.12 -20.57
C GLY A 84 -23.59 17.91 -21.40
N GLU A 85 -22.30 17.59 -21.57
CA GLU A 85 -21.94 16.32 -22.19
C GLU A 85 -22.24 15.14 -21.24
N ASN A 86 -22.57 14.00 -21.82
CA ASN A 86 -22.90 12.80 -21.04
C ASN A 86 -21.67 12.31 -20.26
N GLU A 87 -21.78 12.30 -18.93
CA GLU A 87 -20.68 11.94 -18.02
C GLU A 87 -20.13 10.54 -18.30
N ILE A 88 -21.00 9.55 -18.57
CA ILE A 88 -20.58 8.16 -18.84
C ILE A 88 -19.69 8.12 -20.09
N LEU A 89 -20.08 8.80 -21.17
CA LEU A 89 -19.30 8.83 -22.40
C LEU A 89 -17.95 9.54 -22.20
N VAL A 90 -17.93 10.62 -21.42
CA VAL A 90 -16.69 11.34 -21.12
C VAL A 90 -15.75 10.45 -20.30
N ARG A 91 -16.24 9.73 -19.27
CA ARG A 91 -15.45 8.79 -18.46
C ARG A 91 -14.91 7.63 -19.29
N ASP A 92 -15.68 7.07 -20.21
CA ASP A 92 -15.20 6.01 -21.13
C ASP A 92 -14.02 6.47 -21.99
N GLN A 93 -14.05 7.71 -22.48
CA GLN A 93 -12.93 8.29 -23.22
C GLN A 93 -11.67 8.50 -22.36
N LEU A 94 -11.83 8.74 -21.05
CA LEU A 94 -10.72 8.92 -20.12
C LEU A 94 -9.97 7.62 -19.84
N LYS A 95 -10.59 6.46 -19.99
CA LYS A 95 -9.98 5.15 -19.76
C LYS A 95 -8.66 4.98 -20.53
N PHE A 96 -8.61 5.39 -21.80
CA PHE A 96 -7.39 5.32 -22.61
C PHE A 96 -6.37 6.41 -22.27
N LYS A 97 -6.81 7.54 -21.71
CA LYS A 97 -5.95 8.69 -21.44
C LYS A 97 -5.31 8.63 -20.05
N LEU A 98 -5.96 8.02 -19.06
CA LEU A 98 -5.53 8.05 -17.67
C LEU A 98 -5.00 6.71 -17.14
N SER A 99 -5.28 5.58 -17.80
CA SER A 99 -4.93 4.23 -17.30
C SER A 99 -3.44 3.98 -17.07
N GLY A 100 -2.55 4.73 -17.71
CA GLY A 100 -1.08 4.59 -17.55
C GLY A 100 -0.47 5.40 -16.41
N TYR A 101 -1.23 6.25 -15.76
CA TYR A 101 -0.72 7.21 -14.76
C TYR A 101 -1.02 6.81 -13.30
N GLY A 102 -1.84 5.80 -13.09
CA GLY A 102 -2.23 5.34 -11.75
C GLY A 102 -1.08 4.72 -10.97
N GLU A 103 -1.22 4.73 -9.66
CA GLU A 103 -0.26 4.10 -8.77
C GLU A 103 -0.14 2.60 -9.02
N VAL A 104 1.09 2.11 -9.01
CA VAL A 104 1.39 0.69 -9.18
C VAL A 104 1.08 -0.06 -7.90
N GLY A 105 0.17 -1.04 -8.01
CA GLY A 105 -0.28 -1.83 -6.88
C GLY A 105 -1.24 -1.07 -5.96
N GLN A 106 -2.04 -1.81 -5.21
CA GLN A 106 -3.04 -1.23 -4.31
C GLN A 106 -2.43 -0.68 -3.03
N ASN A 107 -1.35 -1.30 -2.52
CA ASN A 107 -0.74 -0.87 -1.25
C ASN A 107 -0.25 0.59 -1.32
N ASN A 108 0.44 0.99 -2.41
CA ASN A 108 0.92 2.38 -2.54
C ASN A 108 -0.22 3.39 -2.50
N ALA A 109 -1.34 3.10 -3.19
CA ALA A 109 -2.51 3.96 -3.17
C ALA A 109 -3.07 4.12 -1.74
N TYR A 110 -3.13 3.04 -0.98
CA TYR A 110 -3.57 3.06 0.42
C TYR A 110 -2.60 3.86 1.31
N PHE A 111 -1.28 3.66 1.17
CA PHE A 111 -0.28 4.43 1.90
C PHE A 111 -0.36 5.93 1.62
N ILE A 112 -0.56 6.32 0.36
CA ILE A 112 -0.70 7.74 -0.02
C ILE A 112 -1.99 8.32 0.55
N ASN A 113 -3.11 7.60 0.44
CA ASN A 113 -4.39 8.05 0.97
C ASN A 113 -4.30 8.30 2.48
N ASP A 114 -3.80 7.34 3.25
CA ASP A 114 -3.67 7.48 4.70
C ASP A 114 -2.64 8.55 5.08
N ALA A 115 -1.56 8.75 4.30
CA ALA A 115 -0.62 9.83 4.50
C ALA A 115 -1.28 11.21 4.34
N LEU A 116 -2.16 11.37 3.34
CA LEU A 116 -2.93 12.60 3.13
C LEU A 116 -3.92 12.85 4.29
N GLU A 117 -4.62 11.80 4.76
CA GLU A 117 -5.55 11.89 5.88
C GLU A 117 -4.84 12.20 7.21
N LEU A 118 -3.70 11.58 7.48
CA LEU A 118 -2.90 11.75 8.70
C LEU A 118 -1.96 12.95 8.66
N ASP A 119 -1.99 13.75 7.60
CA ASP A 119 -1.11 14.90 7.39
C ASP A 119 0.40 14.53 7.42
N ILE A 120 0.74 13.34 6.92
CA ILE A 120 2.11 12.86 6.80
C ILE A 120 2.66 13.30 5.45
N PRO A 121 3.76 14.09 5.40
CA PRO A 121 4.38 14.48 4.14
C PRO A 121 4.97 13.25 3.43
N TYR A 122 4.84 13.22 2.12
CA TYR A 122 5.40 12.13 1.33
C TYR A 122 6.05 12.63 0.04
N PHE A 123 6.95 11.81 -0.50
CA PHE A 123 7.66 12.09 -1.74
C PHE A 123 7.92 10.81 -2.52
N LYS A 124 7.57 10.79 -3.80
CA LYS A 124 7.87 9.69 -4.72
C LYS A 124 9.30 9.81 -5.21
N PHE A 125 10.15 8.82 -4.91
CA PHE A 125 11.55 8.83 -5.34
C PHE A 125 11.84 7.81 -6.46
N SER A 126 10.96 6.85 -6.69
CA SER A 126 11.06 5.89 -7.79
C SER A 126 9.69 5.46 -8.28
N TYR A 127 9.65 4.62 -9.31
CA TYR A 127 8.40 4.10 -9.88
C TYR A 127 7.44 3.51 -8.81
N ASN A 128 7.97 2.80 -7.83
CA ASN A 128 7.19 2.13 -6.77
C ASN A 128 7.68 2.50 -5.35
N GLY A 129 8.51 3.54 -5.21
CA GLY A 129 9.14 3.92 -3.96
C GLY A 129 8.72 5.29 -3.46
N TYR A 130 8.43 5.35 -2.16
CA TYR A 130 7.97 6.55 -1.46
C TYR A 130 8.73 6.78 -0.17
N TYR A 131 9.07 8.02 0.10
CA TYR A 131 9.39 8.48 1.44
C TYR A 131 8.14 9.03 2.11
N PHE A 132 7.91 8.64 3.37
CA PHE A 132 6.90 9.20 4.26
C PHE A 132 7.60 9.84 5.46
N GLY A 133 7.16 11.03 5.89
CA GLY A 133 7.80 11.83 6.92
C GLY A 133 9.01 12.60 6.42
N THR A 134 9.60 13.44 7.28
CA THR A 134 10.73 14.32 6.96
C THR A 134 11.92 14.10 7.89
N GLY A 135 13.13 14.43 7.42
CA GLY A 135 14.36 14.39 8.19
C GLY A 135 14.59 13.01 8.87
N ILE A 136 14.90 13.04 10.15
CA ILE A 136 15.13 11.82 10.96
C ILE A 136 13.90 10.91 11.07
N TYR A 137 12.70 11.43 10.83
CA TYR A 137 11.45 10.66 10.84
C TYR A 137 11.14 10.02 9.48
N LYS A 138 11.93 10.30 8.45
CA LYS A 138 11.72 9.77 7.10
C LYS A 138 11.76 8.24 7.08
N GLN A 139 10.75 7.65 6.49
CA GLN A 139 10.63 6.21 6.24
C GLN A 139 10.54 5.94 4.74
N ALA A 140 11.25 4.93 4.26
CA ALA A 140 11.19 4.50 2.86
C ALA A 140 10.31 3.27 2.72
N PHE A 141 9.39 3.29 1.76
CA PHE A 141 8.50 2.19 1.42
C PHE A 141 8.55 1.89 -0.08
N SER A 142 8.45 0.61 -0.42
CA SER A 142 8.14 0.13 -1.76
C SER A 142 7.05 -0.94 -1.61
N SER A 143 5.80 -0.59 -1.86
CA SER A 143 4.65 -1.37 -1.38
C SER A 143 4.75 -1.56 0.14
N THR A 144 4.70 -2.78 0.65
CA THR A 144 4.90 -3.11 2.07
C THR A 144 6.32 -3.49 2.44
N SER A 145 7.29 -3.34 1.55
CA SER A 145 8.70 -3.42 1.91
C SER A 145 9.18 -2.06 2.40
N THR A 146 9.90 -2.04 3.52
CA THR A 146 10.44 -0.83 4.14
C THR A 146 11.98 -0.84 4.13
N LYS A 147 12.59 0.23 4.65
CA LYS A 147 14.04 0.27 4.86
C LYS A 147 14.55 -0.82 5.83
N ASN A 148 13.68 -1.39 6.67
CA ASN A 148 14.02 -2.40 7.67
C ASN A 148 13.77 -3.83 7.16
N THR A 149 13.09 -3.99 6.03
CA THR A 149 12.83 -5.31 5.46
C THR A 149 14.12 -5.95 4.96
N SER A 150 14.47 -7.12 5.50
CA SER A 150 15.70 -7.83 5.12
C SER A 150 15.59 -8.41 3.70
N ALA A 151 16.59 -8.14 2.86
CA ALA A 151 16.69 -8.78 1.55
C ALA A 151 16.86 -10.32 1.65
N ILE A 152 17.51 -10.80 2.72
CA ILE A 152 17.63 -12.23 3.01
C ILE A 152 16.25 -12.80 3.34
N GLY A 153 15.49 -12.12 4.21
CA GLY A 153 14.13 -12.52 4.57
C GLY A 153 13.17 -12.55 3.38
N LEU A 154 13.25 -11.55 2.49
CA LEU A 154 12.50 -11.52 1.23
C LEU A 154 12.78 -12.74 0.36
N ASN A 155 14.05 -13.11 0.20
CA ASN A 155 14.44 -14.25 -0.62
C ASN A 155 14.03 -15.59 0.01
N LEU A 156 14.18 -15.73 1.34
CA LEU A 156 13.73 -16.90 2.08
C LEU A 156 12.21 -17.10 1.97
N ALA A 157 11.44 -16.04 2.15
CA ALA A 157 9.98 -16.10 2.08
C ALA A 157 9.48 -16.50 0.67
N LYS A 158 10.16 -16.08 -0.39
CA LYS A 158 9.82 -16.47 -1.78
C LYS A 158 10.07 -17.94 -2.08
N ASN A 159 10.94 -18.61 -1.34
CA ASN A 159 11.29 -20.00 -1.58
C ASN A 159 10.58 -20.91 -0.57
N LYS A 160 9.49 -21.55 -0.99
CA LYS A 160 8.63 -22.38 -0.13
C LYS A 160 9.39 -23.51 0.58
N VAL A 161 10.39 -24.11 -0.08
CA VAL A 161 11.20 -25.19 0.51
C VAL A 161 12.11 -24.65 1.60
N GLN A 162 12.83 -23.56 1.32
CA GLN A 162 13.73 -22.93 2.31
C GLN A 162 12.93 -22.35 3.49
N SER A 163 11.78 -21.75 3.20
CA SER A 163 10.87 -21.22 4.23
C SER A 163 10.40 -22.33 5.18
N ALA A 164 9.89 -23.44 4.65
CA ALA A 164 9.45 -24.58 5.48
C ALA A 164 10.60 -25.21 6.27
N ASN A 165 11.78 -25.33 5.68
CA ASN A 165 12.96 -25.85 6.38
C ASN A 165 13.41 -24.93 7.53
N LEU A 166 13.39 -23.61 7.33
CA LEU A 166 13.72 -22.64 8.38
C LEU A 166 12.70 -22.69 9.52
N LEU A 167 11.42 -22.74 9.21
CA LEU A 167 10.34 -22.90 10.21
C LEU A 167 10.53 -24.19 11.02
N LYS A 168 10.80 -25.32 10.35
CA LYS A 168 11.04 -26.60 11.00
C LYS A 168 12.26 -26.58 11.93
N GLN A 169 13.38 -26.00 11.48
CA GLN A 169 14.60 -25.85 12.29
C GLN A 169 14.37 -24.99 13.52
N ALA A 170 13.50 -23.98 13.43
CA ALA A 170 13.12 -23.11 14.55
C ALA A 170 12.05 -23.73 15.47
N GLY A 171 11.54 -24.92 15.16
CA GLY A 171 10.51 -25.59 15.97
C GLY A 171 9.08 -25.05 15.74
N PHE A 172 8.84 -24.34 14.64
CA PHE A 172 7.51 -23.85 14.28
C PHE A 172 6.76 -24.87 13.41
N PRO A 173 5.41 -24.85 13.42
CA PRO A 173 4.61 -25.74 12.61
C PRO A 173 4.86 -25.49 11.12
N SER A 174 5.40 -26.47 10.44
CA SER A 174 5.78 -26.37 9.02
C SER A 174 5.24 -27.54 8.20
N PRO A 175 4.96 -27.36 6.91
CA PRO A 175 4.52 -28.44 6.05
C PRO A 175 5.59 -29.53 5.94
N THR A 176 5.18 -30.79 6.03
CA THR A 176 6.03 -31.91 5.62
C THR A 176 5.85 -32.11 4.12
N HIS A 177 6.92 -31.92 3.35
CA HIS A 177 6.87 -31.95 1.90
C HIS A 177 8.06 -32.68 1.28
N LEU A 178 7.88 -33.16 0.04
CA LEU A 178 8.90 -33.74 -0.81
C LEU A 178 8.84 -33.05 -2.17
N GLN A 179 10.00 -32.63 -2.68
CA GLN A 179 10.11 -32.05 -4.02
C GLN A 179 10.27 -33.19 -5.02
N VAL A 180 9.53 -33.11 -6.12
CA VAL A 180 9.49 -34.12 -7.19
C VAL A 180 9.46 -33.49 -8.56
N SER A 181 9.96 -34.20 -9.56
CA SER A 181 10.00 -33.75 -10.95
C SER A 181 9.25 -34.69 -11.90
N THR A 182 9.02 -35.95 -11.49
CA THR A 182 8.28 -36.94 -12.28
C THR A 182 7.07 -37.47 -11.54
N LEU A 183 6.15 -38.07 -12.29
CA LEU A 183 4.95 -38.68 -11.71
C LEU A 183 5.30 -39.86 -10.82
N GLU A 184 6.30 -40.65 -11.18
CA GLU A 184 6.78 -41.82 -10.40
C GLU A 184 7.30 -41.33 -9.04
N GLU A 185 8.10 -40.26 -9.01
CA GLU A 185 8.57 -39.63 -7.76
C GLU A 185 7.40 -39.12 -6.93
N ALA A 186 6.37 -38.53 -7.56
CA ALA A 186 5.18 -38.00 -6.87
C ALA A 186 4.39 -39.15 -6.20
N ILE A 187 4.27 -40.30 -6.85
CA ILE A 187 3.61 -41.53 -6.27
C ILE A 187 4.42 -42.05 -5.07
N ILE A 188 5.75 -42.11 -5.20
CA ILE A 188 6.62 -42.56 -4.10
C ILE A 188 6.53 -41.57 -2.93
N ALA A 189 6.60 -40.26 -3.20
CA ALA A 189 6.45 -39.21 -2.18
C ALA A 189 5.11 -39.31 -1.45
N THR A 190 4.02 -39.53 -2.20
CA THR A 190 2.67 -39.68 -1.62
C THR A 190 2.56 -40.93 -0.76
N ASN A 191 3.16 -42.03 -1.16
CA ASN A 191 3.18 -43.27 -0.35
C ASN A 191 3.94 -43.07 0.97
N ASN A 192 5.01 -42.26 0.94
CA ASN A 192 5.79 -41.90 2.15
C ASN A 192 5.04 -40.98 3.10
N LEU A 193 4.29 -39.99 2.57
CA LEU A 193 3.53 -39.02 3.35
C LEU A 193 2.16 -39.57 3.81
N GLY A 194 1.60 -40.49 3.04
CA GLY A 194 0.22 -40.97 3.20
C GLY A 194 -0.82 -39.95 2.74
N PHE A 195 -1.92 -40.42 2.17
CA PHE A 195 -3.07 -39.58 1.83
C PHE A 195 -3.74 -38.99 3.08
N PRO A 196 -4.44 -37.84 2.98
CA PRO A 196 -4.51 -36.95 1.80
C PRO A 196 -3.24 -36.11 1.65
N VAL A 197 -2.96 -35.67 0.40
CA VAL A 197 -1.81 -34.83 0.05
C VAL A 197 -2.23 -33.59 -0.72
N VAL A 198 -1.27 -32.64 -0.85
CA VAL A 198 -1.34 -31.43 -1.68
C VAL A 198 -0.29 -31.53 -2.78
N VAL A 199 -0.66 -31.18 -4.00
CA VAL A 199 0.25 -30.97 -5.13
C VAL A 199 0.34 -29.48 -5.38
N LYS A 200 1.54 -28.91 -5.44
CA LYS A 200 1.73 -27.50 -5.75
C LYS A 200 3.07 -27.19 -6.42
N PRO A 201 3.16 -26.19 -7.33
CA PRO A 201 4.43 -25.69 -7.85
C PRO A 201 5.30 -25.08 -6.75
N VAL A 202 6.63 -25.25 -6.87
CA VAL A 202 7.62 -24.64 -5.93
C VAL A 202 7.64 -23.12 -6.03
N ASP A 203 7.53 -22.60 -7.27
CA ASP A 203 7.86 -21.24 -7.66
C ASP A 203 6.64 -20.42 -8.14
N ARG A 204 5.44 -20.79 -7.75
CA ARG A 204 4.21 -20.05 -8.07
C ARG A 204 3.50 -19.54 -6.83
N ASP A 205 2.87 -18.37 -7.01
CA ASP A 205 2.07 -17.70 -5.99
C ASP A 205 0.59 -17.71 -6.38
N ASN A 206 -0.27 -17.11 -5.54
CA ASN A 206 -1.71 -16.96 -5.75
C ASN A 206 -2.51 -18.27 -5.92
N GLY A 207 -1.91 -19.43 -5.57
CA GLY A 207 -2.57 -20.74 -5.66
C GLY A 207 -2.64 -21.31 -7.08
N ASP A 208 -1.87 -20.79 -8.02
CA ASP A 208 -1.78 -21.31 -9.38
C ASP A 208 -1.15 -22.71 -9.36
N GLY A 209 -1.84 -23.71 -9.97
CA GLY A 209 -1.39 -25.08 -9.98
C GLY A 209 -1.42 -25.80 -8.62
N VAL A 210 -2.10 -25.25 -7.60
CA VAL A 210 -2.24 -25.85 -6.25
C VAL A 210 -3.51 -26.69 -6.18
N PHE A 211 -3.37 -27.98 -5.82
CA PHE A 211 -4.46 -28.93 -5.62
C PHE A 211 -4.33 -29.58 -4.25
N ALA A 212 -5.29 -29.29 -3.38
CA ALA A 212 -5.34 -29.79 -2.00
C ALA A 212 -6.33 -30.92 -1.82
N ASN A 213 -6.21 -31.66 -0.71
CA ASN A 213 -7.08 -32.74 -0.32
C ASN A 213 -7.21 -33.85 -1.40
N ILE A 214 -6.07 -34.28 -1.93
CA ILE A 214 -5.97 -35.38 -2.89
C ILE A 214 -6.00 -36.69 -2.10
N THR A 215 -6.94 -37.56 -2.39
CA THR A 215 -7.20 -38.79 -1.63
C THR A 215 -7.01 -40.08 -2.42
N SER A 216 -6.76 -39.97 -3.75
CA SER A 216 -6.57 -41.10 -4.65
C SER A 216 -5.35 -40.97 -5.53
N VAL A 217 -4.81 -42.08 -6.01
CA VAL A 217 -3.70 -42.11 -6.97
C VAL A 217 -4.14 -41.55 -8.34
N GLU A 218 -5.38 -41.74 -8.72
CA GLU A 218 -6.00 -41.30 -9.95
C GLU A 218 -6.03 -39.73 -9.95
N ASP A 219 -6.53 -39.12 -8.89
CA ASP A 219 -6.53 -37.66 -8.71
C ASP A 219 -5.11 -37.14 -8.67
N LEU A 220 -4.18 -37.79 -7.97
CA LEU A 220 -2.78 -37.39 -7.92
C LEU A 220 -2.17 -37.31 -9.31
N LYS A 221 -2.40 -38.32 -10.18
CA LYS A 221 -1.89 -38.30 -11.56
C LYS A 221 -2.43 -37.14 -12.35
N SER A 222 -3.74 -36.88 -12.29
CA SER A 222 -4.39 -35.79 -13.00
C SER A 222 -3.85 -34.43 -12.57
N PHE A 223 -3.86 -34.16 -11.26
CA PHE A 223 -3.45 -32.87 -10.71
C PHE A 223 -1.93 -32.65 -10.77
N PHE A 224 -1.12 -33.69 -10.74
CA PHE A 224 0.30 -33.60 -10.98
C PHE A 224 0.60 -33.09 -12.40
N LEU A 225 -0.05 -33.64 -13.41
CA LEU A 225 0.10 -33.23 -14.80
C LEU A 225 -0.39 -31.79 -15.00
N GLU A 226 -1.51 -31.42 -14.42
CA GLU A 226 -2.02 -30.04 -14.47
C GLU A 226 -1.08 -29.07 -13.76
N SER A 227 -0.52 -29.44 -12.58
CA SER A 227 0.44 -28.60 -11.85
C SER A 227 1.77 -28.43 -12.64
N LYS A 228 2.18 -29.42 -13.42
CA LYS A 228 3.34 -29.39 -14.29
C LYS A 228 3.24 -28.35 -15.43
N GLU A 229 2.05 -27.93 -15.81
CA GLU A 229 1.87 -26.84 -16.79
C GLU A 229 2.37 -25.49 -16.22
N PHE A 230 2.42 -25.35 -14.90
CA PHE A 230 2.86 -24.13 -14.22
C PHE A 230 4.34 -24.14 -13.83
N SER A 231 4.92 -25.32 -13.50
CA SER A 231 6.32 -25.46 -13.09
C SER A 231 6.85 -26.88 -13.33
N ASN A 232 8.14 -26.99 -13.63
CA ASN A 232 8.81 -28.26 -13.69
C ASN A 232 9.12 -28.89 -12.31
N ASN A 233 9.10 -28.09 -11.25
CA ASN A 233 9.38 -28.51 -9.89
C ASN A 233 8.09 -28.48 -9.06
N ILE A 234 7.67 -29.62 -8.57
CA ILE A 234 6.42 -29.80 -7.83
C ILE A 234 6.74 -30.21 -6.38
N LEU A 235 5.96 -29.70 -5.44
CA LEU A 235 5.93 -30.19 -4.05
C LEU A 235 4.74 -31.11 -3.86
N ILE A 236 5.00 -32.25 -3.24
CA ILE A 236 3.98 -33.10 -2.62
C ILE A 236 4.05 -32.84 -1.13
N GLU A 237 2.96 -32.36 -0.56
CA GLU A 237 2.86 -32.04 0.88
C GLU A 237 1.82 -32.90 1.57
N LYS A 238 2.03 -33.21 2.85
CA LYS A 238 0.96 -33.76 3.68
C LYS A 238 -0.15 -32.71 3.80
N HIS A 239 -1.37 -33.09 3.45
CA HIS A 239 -2.52 -32.20 3.60
C HIS A 239 -2.83 -31.94 5.08
N GLN A 240 -2.99 -30.67 5.43
CA GLN A 240 -3.47 -30.20 6.72
C GLN A 240 -4.93 -29.83 6.61
N SER A 241 -5.77 -30.41 7.45
CA SER A 241 -7.16 -29.99 7.59
C SER A 241 -7.29 -28.67 8.31
N GLY A 242 -8.40 -27.96 8.08
CA GLY A 242 -8.69 -26.68 8.71
C GLY A 242 -8.86 -25.54 7.71
N PHE A 243 -8.99 -24.34 8.25
CA PHE A 243 -9.21 -23.11 7.48
C PHE A 243 -7.94 -22.29 7.38
N GLY A 244 -7.74 -21.69 6.21
CA GLY A 244 -6.65 -20.74 5.99
C GLY A 244 -6.92 -19.41 6.71
N HIS A 245 -5.95 -18.96 7.48
CA HIS A 245 -5.97 -17.66 8.14
C HIS A 245 -4.72 -16.88 7.77
N ARG A 246 -4.86 -15.60 7.47
CA ARG A 246 -3.72 -14.70 7.32
C ARG A 246 -3.66 -13.75 8.50
N ILE A 247 -2.54 -13.79 9.23
CA ILE A 247 -2.21 -12.82 10.27
C ILE A 247 -1.12 -11.91 9.70
N THR A 248 -1.45 -10.66 9.44
CA THR A 248 -0.47 -9.64 8.98
C THR A 248 -0.01 -8.83 10.18
N VAL A 249 1.30 -8.74 10.34
CA VAL A 249 1.94 -8.05 11.46
C VAL A 249 2.89 -6.96 10.96
N TYR A 250 3.08 -5.94 11.81
CA TYR A 250 4.14 -4.95 11.71
C TYR A 250 4.87 -4.92 13.07
N GLU A 251 6.13 -5.36 13.10
CA GLU A 251 6.87 -5.57 14.34
C GLU A 251 6.08 -6.46 15.33
N ASN A 252 5.64 -5.93 16.48
CA ASN A 252 4.83 -6.63 17.48
C ASN A 252 3.35 -6.18 17.46
N GLU A 253 2.91 -5.53 16.40
CA GLU A 253 1.53 -5.08 16.23
C GLU A 253 0.81 -5.88 15.15
N VAL A 254 -0.45 -6.20 15.40
CA VAL A 254 -1.31 -6.83 14.41
C VAL A 254 -1.86 -5.76 13.47
N VAL A 255 -1.53 -5.86 12.19
CA VAL A 255 -2.06 -4.99 11.14
C VAL A 255 -3.44 -5.46 10.70
N SER A 256 -3.59 -6.77 10.47
CA SER A 256 -4.86 -7.35 10.06
C SER A 256 -4.90 -8.85 10.29
N ILE A 257 -6.10 -9.38 10.50
CA ILE A 257 -6.36 -10.82 10.55
C ILE A 257 -7.50 -11.12 9.59
N SER A 258 -7.37 -12.20 8.83
CA SER A 258 -8.46 -12.66 7.95
C SER A 258 -8.54 -14.18 7.91
N LYS A 259 -9.77 -14.69 7.82
CA LYS A 259 -10.09 -16.08 7.54
C LYS A 259 -10.46 -16.22 6.06
N LYS A 260 -9.87 -17.19 5.39
CA LYS A 260 -10.14 -17.51 3.99
C LYS A 260 -11.03 -18.76 3.95
N LEU A 261 -12.16 -18.68 3.28
CA LEU A 261 -13.03 -19.80 3.01
C LEU A 261 -13.03 -20.11 1.51
N PRO A 262 -12.93 -21.37 1.10
CA PRO A 262 -13.18 -21.77 -0.28
C PRO A 262 -14.62 -21.44 -0.68
N PHE A 263 -14.92 -21.50 -1.98
CA PHE A 263 -16.31 -21.46 -2.41
C PHE A 263 -17.09 -22.59 -1.76
N GLY A 264 -18.25 -22.28 -1.19
CA GLY A 264 -19.06 -23.26 -0.47
C GLY A 264 -20.42 -22.71 -0.08
N VAL A 265 -21.19 -23.52 0.62
CA VAL A 265 -22.51 -23.17 1.14
C VAL A 265 -22.55 -23.32 2.66
N THR A 266 -23.31 -22.45 3.31
CA THR A 266 -23.59 -22.56 4.76
C THR A 266 -25.01 -23.09 4.93
N GLY A 267 -25.16 -24.16 5.70
CA GLY A 267 -26.46 -24.73 5.99
C GLY A 267 -27.39 -23.79 6.76
N ASP A 268 -28.63 -23.78 6.37
CA ASP A 268 -29.72 -23.06 7.06
C ASP A 268 -30.63 -24.03 7.87
N GLY A 269 -30.31 -25.34 7.89
CA GLY A 269 -31.06 -26.36 8.55
C GLY A 269 -32.33 -26.81 7.79
N ILE A 270 -32.60 -26.28 6.62
CA ILE A 270 -33.85 -26.48 5.87
C ILE A 270 -33.58 -26.84 4.40
N SER A 271 -32.69 -26.05 3.75
CA SER A 271 -32.41 -26.18 2.32
C SER A 271 -31.39 -27.23 2.01
N THR A 272 -31.55 -27.91 0.87
CA THR A 272 -30.56 -28.82 0.34
C THR A 272 -29.33 -28.09 -0.22
N ILE A 273 -28.21 -28.82 -0.39
CA ILE A 273 -27.01 -28.27 -1.06
C ILE A 273 -27.37 -27.69 -2.43
N SER A 274 -28.22 -28.41 -3.20
CA SER A 274 -28.68 -27.95 -4.52
C SER A 274 -29.45 -26.62 -4.46
N GLN A 275 -30.24 -26.38 -3.42
CA GLN A 275 -31.00 -25.15 -3.23
C GLN A 275 -30.12 -24.00 -2.74
N LEU A 276 -29.11 -24.29 -1.88
CA LEU A 276 -28.15 -23.29 -1.40
C LEU A 276 -27.14 -22.88 -2.47
N LEU A 277 -26.91 -23.76 -3.47
CA LEU A 277 -25.93 -23.54 -4.53
C LEU A 277 -26.48 -22.56 -5.58
N ASN A 278 -26.05 -21.29 -5.51
CA ASN A 278 -26.48 -20.26 -6.47
C ASN A 278 -25.55 -20.17 -7.70
N SER A 279 -25.03 -21.32 -8.18
CA SER A 279 -24.13 -21.40 -9.33
C SER A 279 -24.35 -22.68 -10.13
N LYS A 280 -23.78 -22.73 -11.36
CA LYS A 280 -23.82 -23.96 -12.16
C LYS A 280 -22.98 -25.05 -11.49
N MET A 281 -23.50 -26.26 -11.47
CA MET A 281 -22.74 -27.46 -11.07
C MET A 281 -21.63 -27.71 -12.10
N ASP A 282 -20.40 -27.84 -11.63
CA ASP A 282 -19.27 -28.30 -12.42
C ASP A 282 -18.66 -29.58 -11.83
N PRO A 283 -17.77 -30.26 -12.55
CA PRO A 283 -17.20 -31.55 -12.08
C PRO A 283 -16.47 -31.44 -10.74
N GLU A 284 -15.84 -30.28 -10.42
CA GLU A 284 -15.15 -30.09 -9.14
C GLU A 284 -16.15 -30.04 -7.98
N ILE A 285 -17.25 -29.31 -8.13
CA ILE A 285 -18.32 -29.24 -7.12
C ILE A 285 -18.89 -30.63 -6.85
N VAL A 286 -19.15 -31.40 -7.92
CA VAL A 286 -19.64 -32.79 -7.78
C VAL A 286 -18.65 -33.67 -7.01
N SER A 287 -17.37 -33.59 -7.38
CA SER A 287 -16.30 -34.33 -6.69
C SER A 287 -16.19 -33.93 -5.22
N MET A 288 -16.30 -32.64 -4.91
CA MET A 288 -16.20 -32.10 -3.55
C MET A 288 -17.38 -32.56 -2.67
N VAL A 289 -18.61 -32.55 -3.18
CA VAL A 289 -19.79 -33.04 -2.43
C VAL A 289 -19.65 -34.54 -2.13
N ASN A 290 -19.27 -35.34 -3.15
CA ASN A 290 -19.10 -36.79 -3.00
C ASN A 290 -17.98 -37.15 -2.02
N SER A 291 -16.85 -36.46 -2.06
CA SER A 291 -15.70 -36.69 -1.16
C SER A 291 -16.01 -36.46 0.33
N GLN A 292 -17.07 -35.72 0.63
CA GLN A 292 -17.56 -35.45 1.98
C GLN A 292 -18.68 -36.41 2.39
N ASN A 293 -18.95 -37.47 1.61
CA ASN A 293 -20.08 -38.40 1.79
C ASN A 293 -21.44 -37.69 1.84
N LEU A 294 -21.56 -36.55 1.10
CA LEU A 294 -22.80 -35.79 0.97
C LEU A 294 -23.41 -36.00 -0.43
N ARG A 295 -24.69 -35.68 -0.53
CA ARG A 295 -25.44 -35.65 -1.78
C ARG A 295 -26.02 -34.29 -1.99
N PHE A 296 -26.36 -33.91 -3.21
CA PHE A 296 -26.96 -32.60 -3.52
C PHE A 296 -28.33 -32.39 -2.89
N ASP A 297 -29.03 -33.46 -2.55
CA ASP A 297 -30.29 -33.45 -1.80
C ASP A 297 -30.10 -33.48 -0.26
N SER A 298 -28.85 -33.49 0.23
CA SER A 298 -28.56 -33.43 1.66
C SER A 298 -28.90 -32.05 2.22
N ILE A 299 -29.63 -32.03 3.36
CA ILE A 299 -29.90 -30.84 4.14
C ILE A 299 -28.72 -30.66 5.13
N ILE A 300 -28.13 -29.47 5.12
CA ILE A 300 -26.98 -29.16 5.97
C ILE A 300 -27.45 -28.50 7.24
N GLU A 301 -26.91 -28.92 8.38
CA GLU A 301 -27.17 -28.30 9.69
C GLU A 301 -26.96 -26.82 9.69
N TYR A 302 -27.77 -26.10 10.46
CA TYR A 302 -27.70 -24.64 10.58
C TYR A 302 -26.29 -24.17 10.99
N GLY A 303 -25.72 -23.24 10.22
CA GLY A 303 -24.40 -22.66 10.48
C GLY A 303 -23.21 -23.54 10.04
N LYS A 304 -23.44 -24.80 9.62
CA LYS A 304 -22.36 -25.68 9.13
C LYS A 304 -21.94 -25.28 7.72
N PHE A 305 -20.66 -24.99 7.54
CA PHE A 305 -20.09 -24.66 6.24
C PHE A 305 -19.63 -25.92 5.51
N ILE A 306 -20.01 -26.04 4.24
CA ILE A 306 -19.62 -27.13 3.33
C ILE A 306 -18.79 -26.51 2.19
N PRO A 307 -17.47 -26.80 2.09
CA PRO A 307 -16.66 -26.35 0.98
C PRO A 307 -17.06 -27.12 -0.30
N LEU A 308 -17.22 -26.39 -1.39
CA LEU A 308 -17.58 -26.93 -2.70
C LEU A 308 -16.46 -26.80 -3.74
N ARG A 309 -15.36 -26.13 -3.39
CA ARG A 309 -14.12 -26.08 -4.16
C ARG A 309 -12.90 -26.30 -3.26
N ARG A 310 -11.83 -26.80 -3.86
CA ARG A 310 -10.56 -27.04 -3.16
C ARG A 310 -9.75 -25.75 -2.95
N LYS A 311 -9.86 -24.79 -3.90
CA LYS A 311 -9.17 -23.50 -3.85
C LYS A 311 -9.95 -22.50 -3.00
N ASN A 312 -9.27 -21.81 -2.09
CA ASN A 312 -9.84 -20.75 -1.25
C ASN A 312 -9.50 -19.32 -1.76
N ASN A 313 -9.10 -19.19 -3.02
CA ASN A 313 -8.82 -17.90 -3.64
C ASN A 313 -10.12 -17.21 -4.08
N ALA A 314 -10.12 -15.86 -4.01
CA ALA A 314 -11.25 -15.05 -4.47
C ALA A 314 -11.58 -15.28 -5.96
N SER A 315 -10.56 -15.53 -6.82
CA SER A 315 -10.73 -15.84 -8.24
C SER A 315 -11.46 -17.18 -8.48
N ALA A 316 -11.44 -18.10 -7.50
CA ALA A 316 -12.19 -19.36 -7.53
C ALA A 316 -13.53 -19.28 -6.78
N GLY A 317 -14.01 -18.07 -6.45
CA GLY A 317 -15.25 -17.85 -5.70
C GLY A 317 -15.10 -17.96 -4.18
N GLY A 318 -13.86 -18.09 -3.67
CA GLY A 318 -13.59 -18.06 -2.24
C GLY A 318 -13.89 -16.69 -1.62
N SER A 319 -14.17 -16.67 -0.33
CA SER A 319 -14.45 -15.45 0.44
C SER A 319 -13.41 -15.24 1.54
N THR A 320 -13.24 -13.96 1.91
CA THR A 320 -12.31 -13.56 2.96
C THR A 320 -13.06 -12.72 3.99
N PHE A 321 -12.95 -13.10 5.26
CA PHE A 321 -13.60 -12.43 6.38
C PHE A 321 -12.54 -11.83 7.30
N GLY A 322 -12.71 -10.55 7.69
CA GLY A 322 -11.89 -9.92 8.72
C GLY A 322 -12.21 -10.51 10.10
N LEU A 323 -11.17 -10.73 10.90
CA LEU A 323 -11.27 -11.12 12.31
C LEU A 323 -10.68 -10.03 13.19
N SER A 324 -11.20 -9.92 14.43
CA SER A 324 -10.60 -9.11 15.47
C SER A 324 -9.46 -9.86 16.18
N LYS A 325 -8.63 -9.14 16.95
CA LYS A 325 -7.61 -9.78 17.80
C LYS A 325 -8.25 -10.71 18.84
N ASP A 326 -9.45 -10.38 19.32
CA ASP A 326 -10.17 -11.16 20.34
C ASP A 326 -10.73 -12.48 19.80
N ASP A 327 -10.79 -12.63 18.47
CA ASP A 327 -11.21 -13.87 17.82
C ASP A 327 -10.05 -14.87 17.63
N VAL A 328 -8.82 -14.52 18.06
CA VAL A 328 -7.60 -15.29 17.82
C VAL A 328 -6.91 -15.62 19.13
N HIS A 329 -6.51 -16.89 19.32
CA HIS A 329 -5.76 -17.27 20.51
C HIS A 329 -4.42 -16.48 20.60
N PRO A 330 -4.03 -15.99 21.80
CA PRO A 330 -2.81 -15.19 21.96
C PRO A 330 -1.55 -15.90 21.46
N ASP A 331 -1.44 -17.23 21.60
CA ASP A 331 -0.31 -18.01 21.11
C ASP A 331 -0.17 -17.93 19.59
N ASN A 332 -1.29 -17.87 18.85
CA ASN A 332 -1.29 -17.75 17.38
C ASN A 332 -0.81 -16.36 16.93
N LEU A 333 -1.14 -15.31 17.71
CA LEU A 333 -0.60 -13.97 17.46
C LEU A 333 0.90 -13.93 17.76
N LYS A 334 1.33 -14.52 18.88
CA LYS A 334 2.75 -14.63 19.25
C LYS A 334 3.54 -15.42 18.20
N LEU A 335 2.98 -16.54 17.71
CA LEU A 335 3.58 -17.32 16.61
C LEU A 335 3.85 -16.41 15.40
N ALA A 336 2.87 -15.60 14.98
CA ALA A 336 3.03 -14.72 13.84
C ALA A 336 4.15 -13.69 14.04
N PHE A 337 4.29 -13.10 15.24
CA PHE A 337 5.38 -12.18 15.56
C PHE A 337 6.75 -12.87 15.53
N GLU A 338 6.86 -14.05 16.14
CA GLU A 338 8.13 -14.78 16.17
C GLU A 338 8.56 -15.27 14.79
N VAL A 339 7.61 -15.67 13.92
CA VAL A 339 7.90 -16.01 12.53
C VAL A 339 8.37 -14.79 11.74
N ALA A 340 7.73 -13.63 11.89
CA ALA A 340 8.17 -12.41 11.23
C ALA A 340 9.62 -12.04 11.65
N LYS A 341 9.94 -12.16 12.93
CA LYS A 341 11.31 -11.97 13.45
C LYS A 341 12.31 -12.98 12.90
N LEU A 342 11.94 -14.27 12.83
CA LEU A 342 12.79 -15.33 12.28
C LEU A 342 13.21 -15.02 10.84
N PHE A 343 12.29 -14.46 10.05
CA PHE A 343 12.57 -14.06 8.66
C PHE A 343 13.17 -12.66 8.55
N ASN A 344 13.36 -11.91 9.64
CA ASN A 344 13.79 -10.52 9.63
C ASN A 344 12.91 -9.64 8.72
N LEU A 345 11.59 -9.78 8.84
CA LEU A 345 10.59 -9.03 8.13
C LEU A 345 9.82 -8.15 9.12
N ASP A 346 9.79 -6.86 8.88
CA ASP A 346 9.07 -5.90 9.72
C ASP A 346 7.56 -5.87 9.40
N ILE A 347 7.19 -5.94 8.13
CA ILE A 347 5.80 -6.18 7.69
C ILE A 347 5.73 -7.57 7.09
N CYS A 348 4.93 -8.44 7.66
CA CYS A 348 4.85 -9.84 7.26
C CYS A 348 3.43 -10.38 7.35
N GLY A 349 3.01 -11.14 6.35
CA GLY A 349 1.77 -11.90 6.37
C GLY A 349 2.04 -13.39 6.57
N ILE A 350 1.56 -13.96 7.65
CA ILE A 350 1.69 -15.38 7.96
C ILE A 350 0.38 -16.09 7.62
N ASP A 351 0.46 -17.06 6.71
CA ASP A 351 -0.68 -17.92 6.34
C ASP A 351 -0.64 -19.21 7.18
N LEU A 352 -1.59 -19.31 8.10
CA LEU A 352 -1.77 -20.43 9.02
C LEU A 352 -2.99 -21.24 8.61
N ILE A 353 -2.85 -22.57 8.52
CA ILE A 353 -3.98 -23.50 8.39
C ILE A 353 -4.19 -24.14 9.77
N ILE A 354 -5.35 -23.93 10.34
CA ILE A 354 -5.79 -24.43 11.64
C ILE A 354 -7.31 -24.57 11.61
N ASP A 355 -7.85 -25.56 12.31
CA ASP A 355 -9.28 -25.83 12.32
C ASP A 355 -10.09 -24.70 12.98
N ASP A 356 -9.70 -24.29 14.19
CA ASP A 356 -10.23 -23.11 14.87
C ASP A 356 -9.08 -22.24 15.41
N ILE A 357 -8.99 -21.01 14.90
CA ILE A 357 -7.95 -20.08 15.30
C ILE A 357 -8.08 -19.57 16.75
N LYS A 358 -9.22 -19.86 17.41
CA LYS A 358 -9.42 -19.60 18.85
C LYS A 358 -8.70 -20.62 19.73
N ASN A 359 -8.22 -21.73 19.19
CA ASN A 359 -7.41 -22.72 19.87
C ASN A 359 -5.92 -22.40 19.70
N SER A 360 -5.11 -22.73 20.71
CA SER A 360 -3.66 -22.57 20.65
C SER A 360 -3.02 -23.51 19.62
N TRP A 361 -2.10 -23.01 18.81
CA TRP A 361 -1.29 -23.82 17.89
C TRP A 361 -0.41 -24.85 18.61
N LEU A 362 -0.17 -24.65 19.92
CA LEU A 362 0.58 -25.59 20.76
C LEU A 362 -0.22 -26.82 21.16
N GLU A 363 -1.55 -26.75 21.06
CA GLU A 363 -2.48 -27.79 21.51
C GLU A 363 -3.26 -28.43 20.35
N THR A 364 -3.21 -27.84 19.17
CA THR A 364 -3.95 -28.30 17.98
C THR A 364 -3.03 -28.47 16.78
N GLU A 365 -3.38 -29.38 15.88
CA GLU A 365 -2.67 -29.53 14.62
C GLU A 365 -2.85 -28.27 13.75
N CYS A 366 -1.74 -27.72 13.31
CA CYS A 366 -1.71 -26.59 12.40
C CYS A 366 -0.42 -26.58 11.57
N ILE A 367 -0.40 -25.80 10.49
CA ILE A 367 0.83 -25.50 9.73
C ILE A 367 0.87 -24.04 9.31
N ILE A 368 2.07 -23.49 9.23
CA ILE A 368 2.34 -22.25 8.50
C ILE A 368 2.59 -22.64 7.05
N CYS A 369 1.60 -22.44 6.19
CA CYS A 369 1.68 -22.87 4.79
C CYS A 369 2.41 -21.87 3.89
N ASP A 370 2.52 -20.58 4.32
CA ASP A 370 3.21 -19.53 3.59
C ASP A 370 3.62 -18.35 4.49
N VAL A 371 4.74 -17.70 4.14
CA VAL A 371 5.23 -16.48 4.75
C VAL A 371 5.33 -15.41 3.67
N ASN A 372 4.50 -14.37 3.76
CA ASN A 372 4.39 -13.32 2.75
C ASN A 372 5.20 -12.10 3.20
N ALA A 373 6.31 -11.85 2.51
CA ALA A 373 7.22 -10.73 2.82
C ALA A 373 6.72 -9.38 2.28
N VAL A 374 5.79 -9.38 1.32
CA VAL A 374 5.17 -8.16 0.77
C VAL A 374 3.66 -8.36 0.75
N PRO A 375 3.01 -8.43 1.94
CA PRO A 375 1.60 -8.73 2.03
C PRO A 375 0.74 -7.61 1.47
N GLN A 376 -0.42 -7.97 0.93
CA GLN A 376 -1.50 -7.02 0.66
C GLN A 376 -2.17 -6.63 1.99
N ILE A 377 -2.21 -5.32 2.30
CA ILE A 377 -2.74 -4.86 3.60
C ILE A 377 -4.26 -4.68 3.55
N GLY A 378 -4.80 -4.17 2.47
CA GLY A 378 -6.20 -3.77 2.37
C GLY A 378 -6.44 -2.33 2.84
N PHE A 379 -7.61 -1.82 2.46
CA PHE A 379 -8.03 -0.46 2.78
C PHE A 379 -8.18 -0.24 4.29
N ASP A 380 -7.96 0.97 4.78
CA ASP A 380 -8.04 1.42 6.19
C ASP A 380 -7.10 0.72 7.20
N ARG A 381 -6.13 -0.07 6.74
CA ARG A 381 -5.22 -0.81 7.63
C ARG A 381 -3.80 -0.25 7.68
N VAL A 382 -3.47 0.69 6.81
CA VAL A 382 -2.18 1.39 6.80
C VAL A 382 -1.98 2.19 8.09
N LYS A 383 -3.05 2.71 8.68
CA LYS A 383 -3.02 3.40 9.99
C LYS A 383 -2.43 2.53 11.10
N ASN A 384 -2.64 1.20 11.05
CA ASN A 384 -2.05 0.25 11.99
C ASN A 384 -0.52 0.08 11.82
N ILE A 385 0.04 0.60 10.73
CA ILE A 385 1.49 0.71 10.50
C ILE A 385 1.96 2.13 10.81
N PHE A 386 1.28 3.16 10.28
CA PHE A 386 1.72 4.55 10.43
C PHE A 386 1.64 5.06 11.87
N ASN A 387 0.60 4.69 12.63
CA ASN A 387 0.48 5.14 14.01
C ASN A 387 1.64 4.65 14.91
N PRO A 388 1.99 3.36 14.97
CA PRO A 388 3.15 2.93 15.74
C PRO A 388 4.48 3.42 15.14
N LEU A 389 4.58 3.52 13.82
CA LEU A 389 5.80 3.95 13.13
C LEU A 389 6.15 5.41 13.43
N PHE A 390 5.19 6.31 13.34
CA PHE A 390 5.41 7.75 13.53
C PHE A 390 5.16 8.23 14.96
N LYS A 391 4.41 7.49 15.78
CA LYS A 391 4.05 7.89 17.16
C LYS A 391 3.59 9.35 17.24
N ASN A 392 2.79 9.78 16.27
CA ASN A 392 2.30 11.15 16.06
C ASN A 392 3.37 12.18 15.64
N VAL A 393 4.60 11.78 15.29
CA VAL A 393 5.66 12.69 14.85
C VAL A 393 6.22 12.23 13.51
N SER A 394 5.76 12.86 12.44
CA SER A 394 6.22 12.57 11.07
C SER A 394 7.06 13.71 10.46
N ARG A 395 7.16 14.86 11.14
CA ARG A 395 7.82 16.06 10.65
C ARG A 395 8.91 16.54 11.60
N ILE A 396 10.06 16.90 11.05
CA ILE A 396 11.04 17.70 11.76
C ILE A 396 10.65 19.19 11.67
N PRO A 397 11.11 20.05 12.60
CA PRO A 397 10.99 21.48 12.41
C PRO A 397 11.74 21.95 11.16
N ILE A 398 11.04 22.68 10.27
CA ILE A 398 11.59 23.22 9.01
C ILE A 398 11.16 24.67 8.86
N TYR A 399 12.13 25.53 8.56
CA TYR A 399 11.97 26.95 8.34
C TYR A 399 12.28 27.28 6.89
N LEU A 400 11.52 28.19 6.29
CA LEU A 400 11.78 28.72 4.96
C LEU A 400 12.18 30.18 5.04
N ALA A 401 13.37 30.52 4.61
CA ALA A 401 13.76 31.91 4.39
C ALA A 401 13.58 32.27 2.90
N ILE A 402 12.81 33.31 2.63
CA ILE A 402 12.62 33.88 1.29
C ILE A 402 13.44 35.18 1.18
N VAL A 403 14.36 35.22 0.21
CA VAL A 403 15.31 36.27 0.01
C VAL A 403 15.20 36.84 -1.41
N LYS A 404 15.57 38.11 -1.63
CA LYS A 404 15.67 38.70 -2.97
C LYS A 404 16.88 38.14 -3.74
N SER A 405 18.04 38.07 -3.05
CA SER A 405 19.29 37.49 -3.57
C SER A 405 20.02 36.74 -2.49
N LEU A 406 20.89 35.83 -2.89
CA LEU A 406 21.79 35.10 -1.97
C LEU A 406 23.07 35.86 -1.64
N ASP A 407 23.39 36.95 -2.37
CA ASP A 407 24.68 37.62 -2.30
C ASP A 407 24.95 38.32 -0.95
N ASN A 408 23.93 38.88 -0.32
CA ASN A 408 24.05 39.60 0.96
C ASN A 408 23.38 38.87 2.12
N LEU A 409 23.13 37.57 1.98
CA LEU A 409 22.40 36.79 2.98
C LEU A 409 23.23 36.57 4.24
N ASN A 410 22.75 37.06 5.39
CA ASN A 410 23.31 36.70 6.69
C ASN A 410 22.81 35.32 7.15
N LEU A 411 23.39 34.29 6.56
CA LEU A 411 22.99 32.87 6.82
C LEU A 411 23.20 32.50 8.28
N ASP A 412 24.26 33.02 8.94
CA ASP A 412 24.54 32.72 10.35
C ASP A 412 23.48 33.29 11.30
N LYS A 413 22.93 34.48 10.98
CA LYS A 413 21.80 35.04 11.71
C LYS A 413 20.57 34.14 11.60
N LEU A 414 20.25 33.67 10.40
CA LEU A 414 19.12 32.77 10.15
C LEU A 414 19.31 31.38 10.82
N LYS A 415 20.51 30.83 10.76
CA LYS A 415 20.85 29.58 11.45
C LYS A 415 20.67 29.71 12.96
N ARG A 416 21.14 30.79 13.58
CA ARG A 416 20.95 31.06 15.01
C ARG A 416 19.47 31.22 15.36
N LEU A 417 18.73 31.98 14.58
CA LEU A 417 17.30 32.22 14.80
C LEU A 417 16.47 30.89 14.77
N THR A 418 16.78 30.02 13.84
CA THR A 418 16.05 28.75 13.65
C THR A 418 16.65 27.60 14.44
N SER A 419 17.86 27.73 14.99
CA SER A 419 18.63 26.63 15.60
C SER A 419 18.74 25.42 14.67
N ALA A 420 18.82 25.63 13.36
CA ALA A 420 18.86 24.58 12.36
C ALA A 420 20.24 23.89 12.36
N ASN A 421 20.26 22.56 12.40
CA ASN A 421 21.48 21.77 12.19
C ASN A 421 21.77 21.52 10.70
N ALA A 422 20.84 21.88 9.82
CA ALA A 422 21.02 21.73 8.39
C ALA A 422 20.38 22.90 7.63
N HIS A 423 21.01 23.28 6.52
CA HIS A 423 20.44 24.31 5.63
C HIS A 423 20.63 23.94 4.16
N SER A 424 19.79 24.52 3.31
CA SER A 424 19.92 24.45 1.87
C SER A 424 19.81 25.82 1.23
N THR A 425 20.58 26.02 0.16
CA THR A 425 20.49 27.14 -0.79
C THR A 425 20.51 26.57 -2.20
N ALA A 426 20.41 27.40 -3.24
CA ALA A 426 20.62 26.94 -4.62
C ALA A 426 22.03 26.33 -4.85
N GLN A 427 23.00 26.65 -3.99
CA GLN A 427 24.37 26.16 -4.10
C GLN A 427 24.61 24.81 -3.49
N GLY A 428 23.73 24.32 -2.59
CA GLY A 428 23.90 23.02 -1.97
C GLY A 428 23.07 22.78 -0.72
N VAL A 429 23.38 21.64 -0.09
CA VAL A 429 22.82 21.20 1.20
C VAL A 429 23.95 20.97 2.18
N TRP A 430 23.84 21.54 3.36
CA TRP A 430 24.80 21.37 4.47
C TRP A 430 24.08 20.75 5.67
N VAL A 431 24.74 19.80 6.31
CA VAL A 431 24.30 19.17 7.56
C VAL A 431 25.46 19.25 8.54
N ASP A 432 25.22 19.78 9.75
CA ASP A 432 26.24 19.99 10.78
C ASP A 432 27.48 20.72 10.20
N ASP A 433 27.23 21.78 9.39
CA ASP A 433 28.18 22.61 8.67
C ASP A 433 29.02 21.90 7.60
N MET A 434 28.78 20.63 7.33
CA MET A 434 29.42 19.91 6.23
C MET A 434 28.57 19.94 4.97
N LEU A 435 29.19 20.25 3.83
CA LEU A 435 28.56 20.17 2.51
C LEU A 435 28.28 18.71 2.17
N VAL A 436 26.97 18.35 2.06
CA VAL A 436 26.53 16.99 1.73
C VAL A 436 26.34 16.81 0.23
N SER A 437 25.83 17.84 -0.45
CA SER A 437 25.53 17.77 -1.88
C SER A 437 25.38 19.17 -2.48
N ASN A 438 25.79 19.34 -3.75
CA ASN A 438 25.80 20.66 -4.41
C ASN A 438 25.50 20.64 -5.92
N ARG A 439 24.95 19.54 -6.46
CA ARG A 439 24.63 19.45 -7.88
C ARG A 439 23.13 19.55 -8.09
N TYR A 440 22.59 20.73 -7.90
CA TYR A 440 21.18 21.04 -8.08
C TYR A 440 20.97 22.06 -9.20
N GLU A 441 19.88 21.94 -9.92
CA GLU A 441 19.49 22.90 -10.96
C GLU A 441 18.95 24.21 -10.33
N ASN A 442 18.37 24.11 -9.14
CA ASN A 442 17.72 25.23 -8.46
C ASN A 442 17.58 25.01 -6.96
N GLY A 443 17.17 26.05 -6.23
CA GLY A 443 16.98 26.02 -4.78
C GLY A 443 15.80 25.16 -4.31
N PHE A 444 14.83 24.84 -5.17
CA PHE A 444 13.72 23.96 -4.84
C PHE A 444 14.17 22.50 -4.71
N ASP A 445 15.03 22.03 -5.62
CA ASP A 445 15.54 20.67 -5.59
C ASP A 445 16.51 20.44 -4.42
N SER A 446 17.36 21.43 -4.10
CA SER A 446 18.20 21.36 -2.90
C SER A 446 17.38 21.35 -1.61
N ALA A 447 16.31 22.14 -1.54
CA ALA A 447 15.39 22.17 -0.43
C ALA A 447 14.73 20.80 -0.20
N ARG A 448 14.25 20.15 -1.25
CA ARG A 448 13.70 18.79 -1.17
C ARG A 448 14.75 17.79 -0.70
N SER A 449 15.98 17.89 -1.17
CA SER A 449 17.07 17.03 -0.71
C SER A 449 17.33 17.18 0.80
N LEU A 450 17.31 18.41 1.32
CA LEU A 450 17.41 18.67 2.76
C LEU A 450 16.23 18.06 3.53
N ILE A 451 15.00 18.35 3.10
CA ILE A 451 13.77 17.92 3.78
C ILE A 451 13.73 16.39 3.96
N PHE A 452 14.18 15.65 2.96
CA PHE A 452 14.19 14.17 2.98
C PHE A 452 15.55 13.56 3.36
N ASN A 453 16.49 14.34 3.91
CA ASN A 453 17.76 13.79 4.42
C ASN A 453 17.58 13.26 5.85
N SER A 454 17.88 12.00 6.06
CA SER A 454 17.69 11.30 7.35
C SER A 454 18.57 11.79 8.50
N ASN A 455 19.58 12.64 8.24
CA ASN A 455 20.45 13.22 9.26
C ASN A 455 19.96 14.60 9.73
N VAL A 456 18.94 15.14 9.09
CA VAL A 456 18.40 16.47 9.43
C VAL A 456 17.41 16.32 10.58
N LYS A 457 17.69 17.02 11.68
CA LYS A 457 16.83 17.13 12.87
C LYS A 457 15.99 18.40 12.86
N ARG A 458 16.53 19.49 12.26
CA ARG A 458 15.90 20.80 12.12
C ARG A 458 16.49 21.47 10.89
N GLY A 459 15.66 21.88 9.94
CA GLY A 459 16.09 22.38 8.64
C GLY A 459 15.81 23.86 8.43
N LEU A 460 16.73 24.56 7.76
CA LEU A 460 16.54 25.88 7.20
C LEU A 460 16.65 25.81 5.67
N VAL A 461 15.55 26.02 5.00
CA VAL A 461 15.49 26.13 3.55
C VAL A 461 15.63 27.61 3.17
N VAL A 462 16.53 27.94 2.26
CA VAL A 462 16.67 29.27 1.71
C VAL A 462 16.34 29.25 0.22
N MET A 463 15.34 30.04 -0.17
CA MET A 463 14.93 30.18 -1.57
C MET A 463 14.82 31.64 -1.95
N THR A 464 15.11 31.94 -3.20
CA THR A 464 14.83 33.31 -3.73
C THR A 464 13.32 33.46 -3.97
N GLU A 465 12.82 34.70 -3.91
CA GLU A 465 11.44 35.03 -4.25
C GLU A 465 11.05 34.50 -5.63
N ILE A 466 11.93 34.66 -6.63
CA ILE A 466 11.74 34.12 -7.98
C ILE A 466 11.64 32.61 -7.96
N GLY A 467 12.46 31.91 -7.16
CA GLY A 467 12.42 30.48 -7.01
C GLY A 467 11.08 29.98 -6.44
N VAL A 468 10.58 30.66 -5.40
CA VAL A 468 9.27 30.35 -4.82
C VAL A 468 8.14 30.60 -5.81
N LYS A 469 8.17 31.71 -6.54
CA LYS A 469 7.17 32.02 -7.57
C LYS A 469 7.19 31.00 -8.72
N ASN A 470 8.36 30.54 -9.16
CA ASN A 470 8.46 29.62 -10.28
C ASN A 470 8.09 28.18 -9.91
N PHE A 471 8.49 27.70 -8.75
CA PHE A 471 8.36 26.30 -8.37
C PHE A 471 7.31 26.01 -7.29
N GLY A 472 6.84 27.02 -6.56
CA GLY A 472 6.07 26.85 -5.32
C GLY A 472 6.96 26.46 -4.13
N LEU A 473 6.33 25.94 -3.09
CA LEU A 473 6.98 25.51 -1.85
C LEU A 473 7.46 24.07 -1.93
N PRO A 474 8.66 23.73 -1.45
CA PRO A 474 9.17 22.35 -1.47
C PRO A 474 8.49 21.41 -0.46
N LEU A 475 7.76 21.99 0.50
CA LEU A 475 6.95 21.31 1.51
C LEU A 475 5.63 22.07 1.70
N ASP A 476 4.57 21.38 2.10
CA ASP A 476 3.24 21.95 2.31
C ASP A 476 3.15 22.89 3.52
N LYS A 477 3.90 22.61 4.60
CA LYS A 477 3.92 23.39 5.84
C LYS A 477 5.32 23.60 6.35
N PHE A 478 5.59 24.81 6.81
CA PHE A 478 6.78 25.22 7.52
C PHE A 478 6.42 25.68 8.93
N ASP A 479 7.33 25.51 9.90
CA ASP A 479 7.17 26.07 11.24
C ASP A 479 7.09 27.60 11.19
N SER A 480 7.89 28.21 10.32
CA SER A 480 7.75 29.61 9.95
C SER A 480 8.36 29.89 8.58
N VAL A 481 7.77 30.84 7.88
CA VAL A 481 8.31 31.46 6.67
C VAL A 481 8.89 32.83 7.03
N ILE A 482 10.17 33.00 6.82
CA ILE A 482 10.92 34.20 7.15
C ILE A 482 11.10 35.00 5.88
N LEU A 483 10.55 36.22 5.83
CA LEU A 483 10.76 37.15 4.72
C LEU A 483 11.96 38.05 5.06
N CYS A 484 13.02 37.94 4.25
CA CYS A 484 14.23 38.74 4.38
C CYS A 484 14.23 39.80 3.28
N GLU A 485 13.98 41.05 3.62
CA GLU A 485 13.90 42.17 2.67
C GLU A 485 12.95 41.97 1.49
N THR A 486 12.01 41.04 1.66
CA THR A 486 11.05 40.65 0.63
C THR A 486 9.66 41.14 1.02
N GLU A 487 9.01 41.87 0.12
CA GLU A 487 7.64 42.32 0.33
C GLU A 487 6.64 41.28 -0.18
N LEU A 488 5.55 41.10 0.56
CA LEU A 488 4.44 40.26 0.12
C LEU A 488 3.68 41.00 -1.01
N ASN A 489 3.85 40.50 -2.24
CA ASN A 489 2.94 40.83 -3.34
C ASN A 489 1.79 39.78 -3.45
N GLU A 490 0.82 40.04 -4.30
CA GLU A 490 -0.37 39.21 -4.45
C GLU A 490 -0.03 37.77 -4.74
N GLU A 491 0.85 37.46 -5.69
CA GLU A 491 1.26 36.12 -6.06
C GLU A 491 1.95 35.38 -4.91
N LEU A 492 2.88 36.05 -4.22
CA LEU A 492 3.57 35.44 -3.08
C LEU A 492 2.61 35.21 -1.91
N ASN A 493 1.66 36.14 -1.68
CA ASN A 493 0.61 35.98 -0.67
C ASN A 493 -0.28 34.74 -0.95
N TRP A 494 -0.61 34.51 -2.21
CA TRP A 494 -1.35 33.29 -2.58
C TRP A 494 -0.55 32.00 -2.35
N ILE A 495 0.75 31.99 -2.72
CA ILE A 495 1.63 30.83 -2.50
C ILE A 495 1.75 30.53 -0.99
N LEU A 496 1.91 31.55 -0.17
CA LEU A 496 2.15 31.44 1.26
C LEU A 496 0.87 31.39 2.12
N LYS A 497 -0.29 31.41 1.50
CA LYS A 497 -1.57 31.37 2.22
C LYS A 497 -1.63 30.18 3.17
N GLY A 498 -1.87 30.46 4.46
CA GLY A 498 -1.92 29.43 5.53
C GLY A 498 -0.57 29.12 6.17
N GLN A 499 0.54 29.76 5.74
CA GLN A 499 1.83 29.66 6.40
C GLN A 499 1.96 30.68 7.55
N ASN A 500 2.79 30.35 8.55
CA ASN A 500 3.17 31.29 9.62
C ASN A 500 4.31 32.18 9.13
N ILE A 501 4.03 33.48 8.87
CA ILE A 501 4.97 34.41 8.24
C ILE A 501 5.58 35.32 9.30
N ILE A 502 6.90 35.48 9.27
CA ILE A 502 7.69 36.40 10.11
C ILE A 502 8.49 37.31 9.18
N ASN A 503 8.35 38.62 9.37
CA ASN A 503 9.16 39.62 8.68
C ASN A 503 10.41 39.95 9.50
N ILE A 504 11.58 39.83 8.90
CA ILE A 504 12.83 40.28 9.50
C ILE A 504 13.33 41.43 8.64
N ASN A 505 13.13 42.67 9.15
CA ASN A 505 13.89 43.82 8.71
C ASN A 505 15.26 43.77 9.43
N GLU A 506 16.35 44.05 8.75
CA GLU A 506 17.76 43.88 9.16
C GLU A 506 18.08 43.94 10.66
#